data_20187c4727fcb064ff9de42d0a1ad97f
#
_entry.id   20187c4727fcb064ff9de42d0a1ad97f
#
_cell.length_a   1.000
_cell.length_b   1.000
_cell.length_c   1.000
_cell.angle_alpha   90.00
_cell.angle_beta   90.00
_cell.angle_gamma   90.00
#
_symmetry.space_group_name_H-M   'P 1'
#
loop_
_entity.id
_entity.type
_entity.pdbx_description
1 polymer ?
#
loop_
_entity_poly.entity_id
_entity_poly.type
_entity_poly.pdbx_seq_one_letter_code
_entity_poly.pdbx_strand_id
1 'polypeptide(L)'
;MLDEFLKRPHQEIREVGGQFGDEFIPLADLTHLPTRCKFMGFMPQWDFLDFFAEQGKKYPQFHLLMEAEVTDLIVAGNTVAGVQANTPSGEIEVRATLTVGCDGRSSTVRERAGLQVESFGAPIDVLWFRISRQPSDPGQVLGRFNPGKILVMLNRDEYWQCAFVIRKGAFEQIKQRGIEVFRHDILSIAPFLKERAQEITDWEQIKLLTVLVDHLRKWYRPGLLCIGDAAHAMSPVGGVGINLAIQDAVATANILAHPLSENYVSLNHLQKVQWRREFPTKVTQWGQVQVQERILSAVLGSQGQVKPPWFLRLFKKFPVLRRIPARLIGIGVRPEHVKTHSIS
;
A
#
# COMPACT_ATOMS: atom_id res chain seq x y z
N MET A 1 -6.17 -18.19 -12.82
CA MET A 1 -5.42 -17.03 -12.28
C MET A 1 -4.95 -17.27 -10.83
N LEU A 2 -5.82 -17.47 -9.80
CA LEU A 2 -5.36 -17.64 -8.42
C LEU A 2 -4.38 -18.82 -8.25
N ASP A 3 -4.67 -19.97 -8.84
CA ASP A 3 -3.78 -21.15 -8.76
C ASP A 3 -2.40 -20.93 -9.42
N GLU A 4 -2.38 -20.14 -10.50
CA GLU A 4 -1.12 -19.75 -11.16
C GLU A 4 -0.36 -18.72 -10.32
N PHE A 5 -1.08 -17.79 -9.67
CA PHE A 5 -0.51 -16.82 -8.76
C PHE A 5 0.14 -17.48 -7.55
N LEU A 6 -0.53 -18.46 -6.94
CA LEU A 6 -0.03 -19.20 -5.78
C LEU A 6 1.20 -20.08 -6.08
N LYS A 7 1.53 -20.32 -7.36
CA LYS A 7 2.78 -20.97 -7.75
C LYS A 7 3.98 -20.03 -7.76
N ARG A 8 3.77 -18.70 -7.74
CA ARG A 8 4.86 -17.73 -7.64
C ARG A 8 5.46 -17.76 -6.24
N PRO A 9 6.78 -17.57 -6.07
CA PRO A 9 7.42 -17.49 -4.76
C PRO A 9 6.76 -16.41 -3.91
N HIS A 10 6.27 -16.78 -2.75
CA HIS A 10 5.67 -15.85 -1.79
C HIS A 10 5.75 -16.44 -0.38
N GLN A 11 5.68 -15.58 0.61
CA GLN A 11 5.61 -15.99 2.00
C GLN A 11 4.19 -15.88 2.53
N GLU A 12 3.72 -16.90 3.18
CA GLU A 12 2.41 -16.95 3.82
C GLU A 12 2.49 -16.45 5.26
N ILE A 13 1.87 -15.30 5.54
CA ILE A 13 1.72 -14.76 6.88
C ILE A 13 0.33 -15.11 7.40
N ARG A 14 0.28 -16.00 8.38
CA ARG A 14 -0.97 -16.47 8.97
C ARG A 14 -1.35 -15.70 10.22
N GLU A 15 -0.37 -15.15 10.93
CA GLU A 15 -0.56 -14.34 12.12
C GLU A 15 0.27 -13.07 12.03
N VAL A 16 -0.28 -11.96 12.49
CA VAL A 16 0.39 -10.66 12.60
C VAL A 16 0.51 -10.30 14.05
N GLY A 17 1.70 -9.88 14.47
CA GLY A 17 1.96 -9.46 15.84
C GLY A 17 2.98 -8.33 15.94
N GLY A 18 3.16 -7.84 17.16
CA GLY A 18 4.13 -6.80 17.49
C GLY A 18 4.86 -7.08 18.80
N GLN A 19 6.15 -6.80 18.81
CA GLN A 19 7.00 -6.88 20.00
C GLN A 19 7.11 -5.50 20.64
N PHE A 20 6.56 -5.33 21.83
CA PHE A 20 6.61 -4.09 22.63
C PHE A 20 7.62 -4.29 23.77
N GLY A 21 8.84 -3.80 23.60
CA GLY A 21 9.94 -4.19 24.49
C GLY A 21 10.07 -5.72 24.52
N ASP A 22 9.91 -6.31 25.72
CA ASP A 22 9.97 -7.77 25.90
C ASP A 22 8.62 -8.49 25.75
N GLU A 23 7.50 -7.75 25.56
CA GLU A 23 6.16 -8.33 25.48
C GLU A 23 5.72 -8.47 24.03
N PHE A 24 5.50 -9.73 23.57
CA PHE A 24 4.89 -10.01 22.28
C PHE A 24 3.35 -9.97 22.38
N ILE A 25 2.72 -9.23 21.45
CA ILE A 25 1.28 -9.11 21.32
C ILE A 25 0.84 -9.64 19.95
N PRO A 26 0.12 -10.76 19.88
CA PRO A 26 -0.54 -11.21 18.65
C PRO A 26 -1.72 -10.28 18.35
N LEU A 27 -1.73 -9.71 17.14
CA LEU A 27 -2.70 -8.68 16.73
C LEU A 27 -3.80 -9.22 15.81
N ALA A 28 -3.44 -10.05 14.84
CA ALA A 28 -4.39 -10.58 13.86
C ALA A 28 -4.10 -12.06 13.55
N ASP A 29 -5.18 -12.86 13.45
CA ASP A 29 -5.15 -14.26 13.08
C ASP A 29 -5.97 -14.45 11.79
N LEU A 30 -5.25 -14.68 10.66
CA LEU A 30 -5.84 -14.82 9.34
C LEU A 30 -6.33 -16.25 9.05
N THR A 31 -6.00 -17.24 9.88
CA THR A 31 -6.38 -18.65 9.67
C THR A 31 -7.87 -18.88 9.63
N HIS A 32 -8.65 -17.95 10.19
CA HIS A 32 -10.10 -17.98 10.25
C HIS A 32 -10.83 -17.14 9.19
N LEU A 33 -10.10 -16.61 8.21
CA LEU A 33 -10.72 -15.84 7.12
C LEU A 33 -11.65 -16.76 6.30
N PRO A 34 -12.84 -16.28 5.90
CA PRO A 34 -13.76 -17.02 5.03
C PRO A 34 -13.32 -16.90 3.55
N THR A 35 -12.06 -17.19 3.28
CA THR A 35 -11.42 -17.11 1.97
C THR A 35 -10.67 -18.39 1.68
N ARG A 36 -10.39 -18.67 0.41
CA ARG A 36 -9.56 -19.81 0.02
C ARG A 36 -8.14 -19.70 0.59
N CYS A 37 -7.54 -18.51 0.52
CA CYS A 37 -6.24 -18.20 1.13
C CYS A 37 -6.47 -17.64 2.54
N LYS A 38 -6.04 -18.39 3.56
CA LYS A 38 -6.15 -18.02 4.97
C LYS A 38 -4.83 -17.45 5.48
N PHE A 39 -4.23 -16.59 4.68
CA PHE A 39 -2.94 -15.95 4.94
C PHE A 39 -2.82 -14.65 4.13
N MET A 40 -1.86 -13.84 4.47
CA MET A 40 -1.40 -12.70 3.68
C MET A 40 -0.15 -13.14 2.91
N GLY A 41 -0.18 -13.03 1.58
CA GLY A 41 0.94 -13.35 0.72
C GLY A 41 1.92 -12.16 0.66
N PHE A 42 3.17 -12.39 1.08
CA PHE A 42 4.23 -11.41 0.90
C PHE A 42 5.11 -11.83 -0.27
N MET A 43 5.20 -10.97 -1.27
CA MET A 43 6.10 -11.12 -2.41
C MET A 43 6.67 -9.76 -2.82
N PRO A 44 7.77 -9.72 -3.59
CA PRO A 44 8.24 -8.49 -4.21
C PRO A 44 7.14 -7.88 -5.08
N GLN A 45 7.03 -6.53 -5.06
CA GLN A 45 5.99 -5.85 -5.82
C GLN A 45 6.12 -6.07 -7.33
N TRP A 46 7.35 -6.18 -7.85
CA TRP A 46 7.60 -6.44 -9.27
C TRP A 46 7.07 -7.80 -9.71
N ASP A 47 7.28 -8.86 -8.92
CA ASP A 47 6.77 -10.20 -9.24
C ASP A 47 5.24 -10.21 -9.31
N PHE A 48 4.60 -9.42 -8.44
CA PHE A 48 3.15 -9.21 -8.46
C PHE A 48 2.68 -8.48 -9.73
N LEU A 49 3.34 -7.38 -10.10
CA LEU A 49 2.99 -6.58 -11.27
C LEU A 49 3.24 -7.36 -12.57
N ASP A 50 4.38 -8.05 -12.68
CA ASP A 50 4.74 -8.87 -13.84
C ASP A 50 3.73 -10.00 -14.04
N PHE A 51 3.29 -10.65 -12.95
CA PHE A 51 2.25 -11.67 -13.05
C PHE A 51 0.97 -11.11 -13.68
N PHE A 52 0.49 -9.95 -13.23
CA PHE A 52 -0.73 -9.36 -13.80
C PHE A 52 -0.51 -8.88 -15.23
N ALA A 53 0.64 -8.33 -15.57
CA ALA A 53 0.98 -7.97 -16.94
C ALA A 53 0.98 -9.19 -17.88
N GLU A 54 1.57 -10.31 -17.45
CA GLU A 54 1.54 -11.59 -18.18
C GLU A 54 0.10 -12.11 -18.38
N GLN A 55 -0.75 -11.99 -17.35
CA GLN A 55 -2.15 -12.37 -17.49
C GLN A 55 -2.90 -11.46 -18.46
N GLY A 56 -2.63 -10.14 -18.41
CA GLY A 56 -3.20 -9.17 -19.33
C GLY A 56 -2.86 -9.47 -20.80
N LYS A 57 -1.60 -9.81 -21.08
CA LYS A 57 -1.12 -10.16 -22.44
C LYS A 57 -1.81 -11.35 -23.08
N LYS A 58 -2.54 -12.17 -22.30
CA LYS A 58 -3.39 -13.25 -22.86
C LYS A 58 -4.62 -12.73 -23.63
N TYR A 59 -4.94 -11.45 -23.45
CA TYR A 59 -6.06 -10.79 -24.14
C TYR A 59 -5.51 -9.93 -25.29
N PRO A 60 -5.91 -10.19 -26.55
CA PRO A 60 -5.38 -9.47 -27.72
C PRO A 60 -5.60 -7.96 -27.68
N GLN A 61 -6.64 -7.49 -26.97
CA GLN A 61 -6.98 -6.09 -26.82
C GLN A 61 -6.19 -5.38 -25.71
N PHE A 62 -5.40 -6.11 -24.93
CA PHE A 62 -4.56 -5.52 -23.89
C PHE A 62 -3.22 -5.07 -24.48
N HIS A 63 -2.95 -3.77 -24.43
CA HIS A 63 -1.70 -3.17 -24.87
C HIS A 63 -0.97 -2.57 -23.67
N LEU A 64 0.25 -3.03 -23.38
CA LEU A 64 1.10 -2.51 -22.34
C LEU A 64 2.27 -1.73 -22.98
N LEU A 65 2.30 -0.43 -22.76
CA LEU A 65 3.41 0.44 -23.16
C LEU A 65 4.25 0.73 -21.92
N MET A 66 5.48 0.21 -21.92
CA MET A 66 6.48 0.53 -20.90
C MET A 66 7.22 1.82 -21.27
N GLU A 67 7.82 2.48 -20.26
CA GLU A 67 8.58 3.73 -20.46
C GLU A 67 7.75 4.82 -21.20
N ALA A 68 6.44 4.84 -20.93
CA ALA A 68 5.50 5.83 -21.46
C ALA A 68 5.00 6.70 -20.29
N GLU A 69 5.63 7.86 -20.10
CA GLU A 69 5.28 8.79 -19.03
C GLU A 69 4.20 9.76 -19.49
N VAL A 70 3.03 9.70 -18.85
CA VAL A 70 1.93 10.64 -19.12
C VAL A 70 2.31 12.03 -18.61
N THR A 71 2.25 13.02 -19.51
CA THR A 71 2.63 14.41 -19.26
C THR A 71 1.44 15.35 -19.22
N ASP A 72 0.38 15.07 -20.01
CA ASP A 72 -0.81 15.91 -20.06
C ASP A 72 -2.06 15.12 -20.49
N LEU A 73 -3.22 15.77 -20.42
CA LEU A 73 -4.50 15.26 -20.86
C LEU A 73 -4.87 15.86 -22.23
N ILE A 74 -5.43 15.03 -23.11
CA ILE A 74 -6.11 15.49 -24.32
C ILE A 74 -7.53 15.84 -23.93
N VAL A 75 -7.95 17.10 -24.14
CA VAL A 75 -9.28 17.59 -23.76
C VAL A 75 -10.03 18.04 -25.01
N ALA A 76 -11.26 17.56 -25.18
CA ALA A 76 -12.19 17.98 -26.22
C ALA A 76 -13.41 18.65 -25.55
N GLY A 77 -13.49 19.98 -25.63
CA GLY A 77 -14.48 20.76 -24.89
C GLY A 77 -14.29 20.61 -23.38
N ASN A 78 -15.25 20.00 -22.69
CA ASN A 78 -15.16 19.72 -21.25
C ASN A 78 -14.85 18.25 -20.91
N THR A 79 -14.56 17.43 -21.92
CA THR A 79 -14.37 15.98 -21.77
C THR A 79 -12.91 15.61 -21.99
N VAL A 80 -12.34 14.81 -21.11
CA VAL A 80 -11.03 14.18 -21.32
C VAL A 80 -11.21 13.11 -22.42
N ALA A 81 -10.40 13.22 -23.46
CA ALA A 81 -10.46 12.36 -24.66
C ALA A 81 -9.20 11.49 -24.81
N GLY A 82 -8.29 11.52 -23.82
CA GLY A 82 -7.06 10.74 -23.84
C GLY A 82 -5.94 11.40 -23.07
N VAL A 83 -4.70 10.95 -23.34
CA VAL A 83 -3.49 11.43 -22.71
C VAL A 83 -2.38 11.71 -23.73
N GLN A 84 -1.48 12.62 -23.40
CA GLN A 84 -0.16 12.78 -24.04
C GLN A 84 0.88 12.07 -23.17
N ALA A 85 1.82 11.40 -23.80
CA ALA A 85 2.87 10.70 -23.10
C ALA A 85 4.21 10.79 -23.82
N ASN A 86 5.30 10.90 -23.05
CA ASN A 86 6.65 10.80 -23.53
C ASN A 86 7.10 9.34 -23.53
N THR A 87 7.70 8.91 -24.64
CA THR A 87 8.32 7.59 -24.80
C THR A 87 9.76 7.73 -25.27
N PRO A 88 10.60 6.70 -25.20
CA PRO A 88 11.93 6.73 -25.79
C PRO A 88 11.95 7.04 -27.30
N SER A 89 10.83 6.78 -27.98
CA SER A 89 10.66 7.05 -29.43
C SER A 89 10.10 8.44 -29.72
N GLY A 90 9.79 9.23 -28.70
CA GLY A 90 9.20 10.56 -28.82
C GLY A 90 7.83 10.67 -28.14
N GLU A 91 7.19 11.81 -28.33
CA GLU A 91 5.87 12.11 -27.78
C GLU A 91 4.78 11.38 -28.56
N ILE A 92 3.79 10.85 -27.85
CA ILE A 92 2.62 10.15 -28.43
C ILE A 92 1.32 10.68 -27.84
N GLU A 93 0.25 10.59 -28.62
CA GLU A 93 -1.12 10.80 -28.15
C GLU A 93 -1.88 9.45 -28.11
N VAL A 94 -2.55 9.19 -26.99
CA VAL A 94 -3.45 8.03 -26.84
C VAL A 94 -4.86 8.55 -26.59
N ARG A 95 -5.77 8.33 -27.55
CA ARG A 95 -7.17 8.73 -27.45
C ARG A 95 -8.04 7.58 -26.97
N ALA A 96 -9.00 7.90 -26.08
CA ALA A 96 -9.85 6.89 -25.45
C ALA A 96 -11.23 7.46 -25.08
N THR A 97 -12.25 6.59 -25.07
CA THR A 97 -13.59 6.89 -24.52
C THR A 97 -13.55 7.20 -23.03
N LEU A 98 -12.63 6.57 -22.30
CA LEU A 98 -12.40 6.79 -20.88
C LEU A 98 -10.91 6.68 -20.58
N THR A 99 -10.37 7.67 -19.88
CA THR A 99 -9.06 7.63 -19.23
C THR A 99 -9.23 7.21 -17.79
N VAL A 100 -8.44 6.22 -17.32
CA VAL A 100 -8.43 5.82 -15.91
C VAL A 100 -7.05 6.12 -15.31
N GLY A 101 -6.98 7.11 -14.40
CA GLY A 101 -5.77 7.48 -13.69
C GLY A 101 -5.48 6.50 -12.54
N CYS A 102 -4.38 5.76 -12.65
CA CYS A 102 -3.88 4.81 -11.65
C CYS A 102 -2.39 5.10 -11.33
N ASP A 103 -1.95 6.33 -11.57
CA ASP A 103 -0.56 6.79 -11.61
C ASP A 103 -0.01 7.18 -10.22
N GLY A 104 -0.68 6.74 -9.16
CA GLY A 104 -0.16 6.79 -7.81
C GLY A 104 -0.38 8.12 -7.08
N ARG A 105 0.28 8.26 -5.93
CA ARG A 105 0.08 9.37 -4.98
C ARG A 105 0.49 10.74 -5.50
N SER A 106 1.33 10.80 -6.52
CA SER A 106 1.76 12.03 -7.20
C SER A 106 1.15 12.09 -8.61
N SER A 107 -0.10 11.69 -8.75
CA SER A 107 -0.80 11.55 -10.03
C SER A 107 -0.77 12.81 -10.88
N THR A 108 -0.11 12.71 -12.03
CA THR A 108 -0.14 13.73 -13.11
C THR A 108 -1.55 13.85 -13.66
N VAL A 109 -2.26 12.72 -13.84
CA VAL A 109 -3.60 12.68 -14.39
C VAL A 109 -4.59 13.47 -13.51
N ARG A 110 -4.58 13.29 -12.19
CA ARG A 110 -5.47 14.04 -11.28
C ARG A 110 -5.15 15.54 -11.24
N GLU A 111 -3.85 15.88 -11.29
CA GLU A 111 -3.38 17.27 -11.30
C GLU A 111 -3.83 17.99 -12.57
N ARG A 112 -3.54 17.42 -13.74
CA ARG A 112 -3.95 17.97 -15.05
C ARG A 112 -5.47 18.04 -15.21
N ALA A 113 -6.20 17.13 -14.56
CA ALA A 113 -7.66 17.16 -14.51
C ALA A 113 -8.24 18.25 -13.60
N GLY A 114 -7.41 18.91 -12.78
CA GLY A 114 -7.86 19.92 -11.81
C GLY A 114 -8.72 19.34 -10.69
N LEU A 115 -8.52 18.05 -10.34
CA LEU A 115 -9.29 17.40 -9.28
C LEU A 115 -8.76 17.81 -7.91
N GLN A 116 -9.67 18.18 -7.00
CA GLN A 116 -9.32 18.69 -5.68
C GLN A 116 -8.96 17.56 -4.71
N VAL A 117 -7.77 17.68 -4.11
CA VAL A 117 -7.24 16.76 -3.09
C VAL A 117 -7.53 17.31 -1.71
N GLU A 118 -8.06 16.48 -0.82
CA GLU A 118 -8.13 16.72 0.62
C GLU A 118 -7.01 15.94 1.31
N SER A 119 -6.08 16.64 1.95
CA SER A 119 -4.97 16.02 2.67
C SER A 119 -5.26 16.02 4.18
N PHE A 120 -5.05 14.86 4.82
CA PHE A 120 -5.21 14.69 6.27
C PHE A 120 -3.88 14.77 7.02
N GLY A 121 -2.76 14.84 6.27
CA GLY A 121 -1.42 14.75 6.83
C GLY A 121 -1.08 13.33 7.32
N ALA A 122 0.13 13.16 7.79
CA ALA A 122 0.58 11.97 8.48
C ALA A 122 1.69 12.36 9.46
N PRO A 123 1.67 11.84 10.71
CA PRO A 123 2.66 12.23 11.72
C PRO A 123 4.00 11.52 11.54
N ILE A 124 4.12 10.63 10.57
CA ILE A 124 5.27 9.75 10.36
C ILE A 124 5.75 9.76 8.91
N ASP A 125 7.03 9.41 8.74
CA ASP A 125 7.64 8.94 7.50
C ASP A 125 8.29 7.59 7.73
N VAL A 126 8.73 6.92 6.66
CA VAL A 126 9.33 5.59 6.74
C VAL A 126 10.63 5.55 5.96
N LEU A 127 11.69 5.05 6.60
CA LEU A 127 12.95 4.77 5.96
C LEU A 127 13.03 3.29 5.58
N TRP A 128 13.09 3.00 4.29
CA TRP A 128 13.21 1.66 3.75
C TRP A 128 14.66 1.31 3.43
N PHE A 129 15.11 0.14 3.91
CA PHE A 129 16.43 -0.42 3.62
C PHE A 129 16.42 -1.94 3.69
N ARG A 130 17.53 -2.56 3.31
CA ARG A 130 17.71 -4.02 3.34
C ARG A 130 18.85 -4.40 4.26
N ILE A 131 18.73 -5.54 4.93
CA ILE A 131 19.81 -6.21 5.66
C ILE A 131 19.70 -7.70 5.36
N SER A 132 20.82 -8.39 5.15
CA SER A 132 20.82 -9.83 4.90
C SER A 132 20.14 -10.60 6.03
N ARG A 133 19.52 -11.72 5.69
CA ARG A 133 18.85 -12.61 6.65
C ARG A 133 19.62 -13.91 6.82
N GLN A 134 19.64 -14.41 8.04
CA GLN A 134 20.22 -15.72 8.37
C GLN A 134 19.11 -16.68 8.84
N PRO A 135 19.29 -18.00 8.63
CA PRO A 135 18.33 -19.02 9.10
C PRO A 135 18.12 -19.00 10.62
N SER A 136 19.11 -18.55 11.38
CA SER A 136 19.06 -18.40 12.84
C SER A 136 18.30 -17.17 13.32
N ASP A 137 17.87 -16.28 12.42
CA ASP A 137 17.13 -15.08 12.81
C ASP A 137 15.77 -15.46 13.41
N PRO A 138 15.24 -14.63 14.31
CA PRO A 138 13.92 -14.84 14.87
C PRO A 138 12.85 -15.03 13.78
N GLY A 139 11.87 -15.88 14.06
CA GLY A 139 10.68 -16.00 13.23
C GLY A 139 9.97 -14.64 13.06
N GLN A 140 8.92 -14.62 12.26
CA GLN A 140 8.22 -13.40 11.86
C GLN A 140 7.69 -12.59 13.06
N VAL A 141 8.37 -11.51 13.38
CA VAL A 141 7.84 -10.41 14.18
C VAL A 141 7.73 -9.22 13.26
N LEU A 142 6.53 -8.90 12.80
CA LEU A 142 6.29 -7.83 11.84
C LEU A 142 6.68 -6.46 12.38
N GLY A 143 6.41 -6.16 13.66
CA GLY A 143 6.72 -4.88 14.26
C GLY A 143 7.47 -5.00 15.57
N ARG A 144 8.51 -4.19 15.74
CA ARG A 144 9.25 -4.01 17.00
C ARG A 144 9.08 -2.57 17.47
N PHE A 145 8.70 -2.41 18.73
CA PHE A 145 8.34 -1.13 19.33
C PHE A 145 9.17 -0.93 20.60
N ASN A 146 10.15 -0.05 20.52
CA ASN A 146 11.00 0.35 21.64
C ASN A 146 10.86 1.87 21.89
N PRO A 147 11.32 2.41 23.03
CA PRO A 147 11.23 3.84 23.29
C PRO A 147 11.80 4.68 22.15
N GLY A 148 10.96 5.53 21.57
CA GLY A 148 11.33 6.42 20.48
C GLY A 148 11.61 5.75 19.12
N LYS A 149 11.44 4.43 18.99
CA LYS A 149 11.86 3.67 17.81
C LYS A 149 10.83 2.61 17.43
N ILE A 150 10.58 2.50 16.13
CA ILE A 150 9.71 1.47 15.55
C ILE A 150 10.41 0.89 14.33
N LEU A 151 10.55 -0.43 14.29
CA LEU A 151 11.12 -1.16 13.16
C LEU A 151 10.15 -2.26 12.72
N VAL A 152 9.72 -2.22 11.47
CA VAL A 152 8.97 -3.29 10.82
C VAL A 152 9.92 -4.07 9.94
N MET A 153 9.91 -5.39 10.05
CA MET A 153 10.80 -6.29 9.33
C MET A 153 9.98 -7.29 8.52
N LEU A 154 10.14 -7.25 7.21
CA LEU A 154 9.49 -8.16 6.28
C LEU A 154 10.52 -9.17 5.80
N ASN A 155 10.28 -10.44 6.08
CA ASN A 155 11.11 -11.52 5.59
C ASN A 155 10.99 -11.63 4.06
N ARG A 156 12.13 -11.67 3.34
CA ARG A 156 12.24 -11.85 1.88
C ARG A 156 13.17 -13.00 1.54
N ASP A 157 13.14 -14.06 2.35
CA ASP A 157 13.98 -15.23 2.33
C ASP A 157 15.47 -14.95 2.57
N GLU A 158 16.16 -14.28 1.66
CA GLU A 158 17.58 -13.97 1.75
C GLU A 158 17.87 -12.68 2.54
N TYR A 159 16.88 -11.77 2.66
CA TYR A 159 17.06 -10.50 3.34
C TYR A 159 15.82 -10.05 4.12
N TRP A 160 16.06 -9.19 5.09
CA TRP A 160 15.02 -8.40 5.74
C TRP A 160 14.79 -7.11 4.96
N GLN A 161 13.58 -6.90 4.50
CA GLN A 161 13.13 -5.58 4.07
C GLN A 161 12.68 -4.84 5.32
N CYS A 162 13.46 -3.82 5.71
CA CYS A 162 13.27 -3.07 6.94
C CYS A 162 12.58 -1.75 6.67
N ALA A 163 11.59 -1.40 7.49
CA ALA A 163 10.91 -0.12 7.53
C ALA A 163 11.12 0.52 8.92
N PHE A 164 12.03 1.49 9.01
CA PHE A 164 12.25 2.25 10.22
C PHE A 164 11.33 3.48 10.20
N VAL A 165 10.37 3.51 11.13
CA VAL A 165 9.39 4.59 11.21
C VAL A 165 9.98 5.75 11.98
N ILE A 166 9.87 6.94 11.39
CA ILE A 166 10.38 8.20 11.94
C ILE A 166 9.25 9.22 12.06
N ARG A 167 9.47 10.27 12.86
CA ARG A 167 8.57 11.42 12.86
C ARG A 167 8.61 12.11 11.51
N LYS A 168 7.49 12.68 11.11
CA LYS A 168 7.36 13.44 9.86
C LYS A 168 8.47 14.47 9.73
N GLY A 169 9.19 14.43 8.60
CA GLY A 169 10.25 15.40 8.29
C GLY A 169 11.57 15.21 9.05
N ALA A 170 11.71 14.16 9.89
CA ALA A 170 12.91 13.98 10.71
C ALA A 170 14.13 13.40 9.98
N PHE A 171 14.02 13.07 8.68
CA PHE A 171 15.08 12.35 7.96
C PHE A 171 16.41 13.12 7.92
N GLU A 172 16.38 14.41 7.64
CA GLU A 172 17.62 15.21 7.59
C GLU A 172 18.31 15.33 8.97
N GLN A 173 17.53 15.42 10.05
CA GLN A 173 18.09 15.39 11.41
C GLN A 173 18.75 14.04 11.73
N ILE A 174 18.17 12.93 11.24
CA ILE A 174 18.75 11.59 11.39
C ILE A 174 20.06 11.49 10.61
N LYS A 175 20.11 12.01 9.38
CA LYS A 175 21.35 12.05 8.59
C LYS A 175 22.45 12.85 9.28
N GLN A 176 22.13 14.01 9.85
CA GLN A 176 23.11 14.85 10.56
C GLN A 176 23.72 14.16 11.78
N ARG A 177 23.00 13.22 12.41
CA ARG A 177 23.53 12.40 13.52
C ARG A 177 24.55 11.35 13.06
N GLY A 178 24.62 11.08 11.76
CA GLY A 178 25.53 10.13 11.15
C GLY A 178 25.00 8.70 11.06
N ILE A 179 25.55 7.94 10.11
CA ILE A 179 25.09 6.59 9.79
C ILE A 179 25.38 5.59 10.93
N GLU A 180 26.45 5.81 11.68
CA GLU A 180 26.78 4.96 12.83
C GLU A 180 25.72 5.05 13.93
N VAL A 181 25.20 6.24 14.17
CA VAL A 181 24.12 6.44 15.16
C VAL A 181 22.84 5.75 14.65
N PHE A 182 22.56 5.82 13.36
CA PHE A 182 21.42 5.12 12.77
C PHE A 182 21.55 3.59 12.88
N ARG A 183 22.73 3.03 12.61
CA ARG A 183 23.04 1.60 12.85
C ARG A 183 22.82 1.23 14.33
N HIS A 184 23.30 2.06 15.25
CA HIS A 184 23.08 1.84 16.67
C HIS A 184 21.59 1.87 17.04
N ASP A 185 20.82 2.78 16.44
CA ASP A 185 19.37 2.84 16.63
C ASP A 185 18.68 1.54 16.17
N ILE A 186 19.08 0.97 15.01
CA ILE A 186 18.61 -0.34 14.54
C ILE A 186 18.96 -1.46 15.51
N LEU A 187 20.22 -1.52 15.95
CA LEU A 187 20.70 -2.55 16.86
C LEU A 187 20.01 -2.51 18.23
N SER A 188 19.66 -1.32 18.71
CA SER A 188 18.94 -1.17 19.98
C SER A 188 17.54 -1.80 19.96
N ILE A 189 16.94 -1.97 18.78
CA ILE A 189 15.60 -2.57 18.58
C ILE A 189 15.65 -3.99 18.00
N ALA A 190 16.72 -4.31 17.27
CA ALA A 190 16.97 -5.62 16.67
C ALA A 190 18.42 -6.09 16.92
N PRO A 191 18.78 -6.47 18.17
CA PRO A 191 20.16 -6.81 18.54
C PRO A 191 20.75 -7.98 17.75
N PHE A 192 19.93 -8.89 17.25
CA PHE A 192 20.35 -10.03 16.44
C PHE A 192 20.96 -9.64 15.08
N LEU A 193 20.83 -8.37 14.67
CA LEU A 193 21.45 -7.83 13.45
C LEU A 193 22.88 -7.30 13.67
N LYS A 194 23.50 -7.56 14.84
CA LYS A 194 24.76 -6.93 15.27
C LYS A 194 25.85 -6.99 14.19
N GLU A 195 26.06 -8.13 13.58
CA GLU A 195 27.12 -8.32 12.58
C GLU A 195 26.77 -7.74 11.20
N ARG A 196 25.47 -7.54 10.93
CA ARG A 196 24.93 -7.17 9.62
C ARG A 196 24.48 -5.72 9.50
N ALA A 197 24.34 -4.99 10.59
CA ALA A 197 24.00 -3.57 10.54
C ALA A 197 25.06 -2.76 9.77
N GLN A 198 26.30 -3.26 9.68
CA GLN A 198 27.39 -2.68 8.91
C GLN A 198 27.17 -2.75 7.38
N GLU A 199 26.24 -3.55 6.90
CA GLU A 199 25.84 -3.60 5.48
C GLU A 199 25.24 -2.27 5.00
N ILE A 200 24.69 -1.47 5.91
CA ILE A 200 24.21 -0.12 5.59
C ILE A 200 25.42 0.82 5.59
N THR A 201 26.08 0.97 4.45
CA THR A 201 27.33 1.75 4.34
C THR A 201 27.10 3.23 4.12
N ASP A 202 26.01 3.61 3.47
CA ASP A 202 25.67 5.00 3.17
C ASP A 202 24.15 5.25 3.11
N TRP A 203 23.77 6.53 3.02
CA TRP A 203 22.39 6.97 2.99
C TRP A 203 21.67 6.68 1.66
N GLU A 204 22.36 6.36 0.60
CA GLU A 204 21.77 6.03 -0.71
C GLU A 204 21.05 4.69 -0.67
N GLN A 205 21.47 3.79 0.23
CA GLN A 205 20.81 2.51 0.49
C GLN A 205 19.48 2.66 1.27
N ILE A 206 19.22 3.86 1.80
CA ILE A 206 18.03 4.16 2.61
C ILE A 206 17.09 5.03 1.79
N LYS A 207 15.90 4.50 1.50
CA LYS A 207 14.89 5.22 0.71
C LYS A 207 13.82 5.80 1.63
N LEU A 208 13.66 7.12 1.56
CA LEU A 208 12.60 7.81 2.29
C LEU A 208 11.26 7.60 1.58
N LEU A 209 10.30 7.04 2.31
CA LEU A 209 8.89 7.08 1.94
C LEU A 209 8.22 8.21 2.74
N THR A 210 7.93 9.31 2.05
CA THR A 210 7.08 10.37 2.60
C THR A 210 5.64 9.87 2.66
N VAL A 211 5.13 9.69 3.88
CA VAL A 211 3.77 9.20 4.07
C VAL A 211 2.78 10.32 3.82
N LEU A 212 1.85 10.06 2.92
CA LEU A 212 0.72 10.94 2.61
C LEU A 212 -0.58 10.18 2.85
N VAL A 213 -1.55 10.87 3.43
CA VAL A 213 -2.93 10.38 3.54
C VAL A 213 -3.81 11.48 2.96
N ASP A 214 -4.34 11.21 1.80
CA ASP A 214 -5.20 12.14 1.08
C ASP A 214 -6.34 11.40 0.37
N HIS A 215 -7.35 12.15 -0.06
CA HIS A 215 -8.32 11.65 -1.02
C HIS A 215 -8.87 12.78 -1.90
N LEU A 216 -9.34 12.41 -3.08
CA LEU A 216 -10.07 13.31 -3.96
C LEU A 216 -11.50 13.53 -3.45
N ARG A 217 -11.98 14.78 -3.47
CA ARG A 217 -13.40 15.08 -3.25
C ARG A 217 -14.28 14.45 -4.32
N LYS A 218 -13.82 14.54 -5.56
CA LYS A 218 -14.47 13.97 -6.74
C LYS A 218 -13.43 13.20 -7.52
N TRP A 219 -13.66 11.90 -7.73
CA TRP A 219 -12.69 11.00 -8.36
C TRP A 219 -12.71 11.08 -9.89
N TYR A 220 -13.65 11.82 -10.47
CA TYR A 220 -13.94 11.80 -11.90
C TYR A 220 -14.32 13.16 -12.45
N ARG A 221 -14.17 13.30 -13.76
CA ARG A 221 -14.78 14.32 -14.61
C ARG A 221 -15.21 13.67 -15.94
N PRO A 222 -15.89 14.38 -16.88
CA PRO A 222 -16.24 13.77 -18.17
C PRO A 222 -15.02 13.14 -18.84
N GLY A 223 -15.11 11.85 -19.19
CA GLY A 223 -14.05 11.07 -19.84
C GLY A 223 -12.87 10.65 -18.95
N LEU A 224 -12.92 10.89 -17.63
CA LEU A 224 -11.82 10.55 -16.71
C LEU A 224 -12.33 10.03 -15.38
N LEU A 225 -11.65 8.99 -14.86
CA LEU A 225 -11.81 8.46 -13.51
C LEU A 225 -10.43 8.23 -12.89
N CYS A 226 -10.19 8.66 -11.65
CA CYS A 226 -9.02 8.26 -10.85
C CYS A 226 -9.41 7.15 -9.86
N ILE A 227 -8.52 6.16 -9.66
CA ILE A 227 -8.68 5.06 -8.70
C ILE A 227 -7.35 4.75 -8.00
N GLY A 228 -7.40 3.96 -6.94
CA GLY A 228 -6.22 3.61 -6.14
C GLY A 228 -5.54 4.85 -5.55
N ASP A 229 -4.21 4.85 -5.43
CA ASP A 229 -3.45 5.96 -4.82
C ASP A 229 -3.61 7.30 -5.58
N ALA A 230 -4.02 7.29 -6.85
CA ALA A 230 -4.36 8.51 -7.58
C ALA A 230 -5.65 9.18 -7.06
N ALA A 231 -6.57 8.40 -6.49
CA ALA A 231 -7.81 8.89 -5.90
C ALA A 231 -7.70 9.06 -4.37
N HIS A 232 -6.92 8.19 -3.69
CA HIS A 232 -6.87 8.14 -2.23
C HIS A 232 -5.55 7.53 -1.74
N ALA A 233 -4.52 8.32 -1.66
CA ALA A 233 -3.26 7.87 -1.05
C ALA A 233 -3.45 7.55 0.43
N MET A 234 -2.80 6.50 0.91
CA MET A 234 -2.97 6.06 2.28
C MET A 234 -1.65 5.66 2.94
N SER A 235 -1.71 5.53 4.25
CA SER A 235 -0.59 5.11 5.07
C SER A 235 -0.13 3.68 4.71
N PRO A 236 1.18 3.38 4.81
CA PRO A 236 1.69 2.01 4.70
C PRO A 236 1.27 1.12 5.87
N VAL A 237 0.66 1.66 6.92
CA VAL A 237 0.19 0.90 8.09
C VAL A 237 -0.81 -0.17 7.68
N GLY A 238 -0.51 -1.42 8.03
CA GLY A 238 -1.31 -2.60 7.69
C GLY A 238 -1.07 -3.14 6.27
N GLY A 239 -0.34 -2.44 5.40
CA GLY A 239 -0.03 -2.91 4.04
C GLY A 239 -1.25 -3.09 3.12
N VAL A 240 -2.34 -2.34 3.36
CA VAL A 240 -3.65 -2.57 2.71
C VAL A 240 -3.91 -1.71 1.47
N GLY A 241 -3.01 -0.77 1.12
CA GLY A 241 -3.21 0.16 0.00
C GLY A 241 -3.44 -0.56 -1.32
N ILE A 242 -2.58 -1.51 -1.66
CA ILE A 242 -2.70 -2.31 -2.89
C ILE A 242 -4.02 -3.10 -2.96
N ASN A 243 -4.50 -3.62 -1.83
CA ASN A 243 -5.76 -4.36 -1.78
C ASN A 243 -6.96 -3.46 -2.11
N LEU A 244 -6.94 -2.20 -1.66
CA LEU A 244 -7.98 -1.22 -1.99
C LEU A 244 -7.91 -0.83 -3.47
N ALA A 245 -6.71 -0.58 -4.00
CA ALA A 245 -6.53 -0.25 -5.41
C ALA A 245 -7.03 -1.36 -6.35
N ILE A 246 -6.75 -2.64 -6.02
CA ILE A 246 -7.28 -3.79 -6.76
C ILE A 246 -8.81 -3.84 -6.68
N GLN A 247 -9.38 -3.62 -5.49
CA GLN A 247 -10.83 -3.61 -5.34
C GLN A 247 -11.50 -2.45 -6.08
N ASP A 248 -10.83 -1.29 -6.19
CA ASP A 248 -11.29 -0.19 -7.02
C ASP A 248 -11.30 -0.59 -8.50
N ALA A 249 -10.25 -1.26 -8.97
CA ALA A 249 -10.20 -1.76 -10.35
C ALA A 249 -11.33 -2.77 -10.62
N VAL A 250 -11.58 -3.69 -9.69
CA VAL A 250 -12.69 -4.68 -9.79
C VAL A 250 -14.05 -3.97 -9.79
N ALA A 251 -14.27 -2.99 -8.91
CA ALA A 251 -15.51 -2.22 -8.88
C ALA A 251 -15.71 -1.43 -10.18
N THR A 252 -14.63 -0.82 -10.69
CA THR A 252 -14.61 -0.08 -11.94
C THR A 252 -15.01 -1.00 -13.10
N ALA A 253 -14.39 -2.16 -13.23
CA ALA A 253 -14.71 -3.15 -14.25
C ALA A 253 -16.17 -3.62 -14.13
N ASN A 254 -16.63 -3.97 -12.93
CA ASN A 254 -17.99 -4.43 -12.70
C ASN A 254 -19.07 -3.39 -13.09
N ILE A 255 -18.78 -2.10 -12.93
CA ILE A 255 -19.71 -1.01 -13.18
C ILE A 255 -19.62 -0.51 -14.63
N LEU A 256 -18.40 -0.48 -15.20
CA LEU A 256 -18.15 0.19 -16.47
C LEU A 256 -18.01 -0.76 -17.68
N ALA A 257 -17.87 -2.08 -17.48
CA ALA A 257 -17.70 -3.01 -18.60
C ALA A 257 -18.84 -2.90 -19.64
N HIS A 258 -20.10 -2.93 -19.21
CA HIS A 258 -21.25 -2.78 -20.10
C HIS A 258 -21.33 -1.38 -20.72
N PRO A 259 -21.29 -0.24 -19.99
CA PRO A 259 -21.24 1.08 -20.61
C PRO A 259 -20.09 1.26 -21.63
N LEU A 260 -18.92 0.68 -21.37
CA LEU A 260 -17.78 0.74 -22.29
C LEU A 260 -18.03 -0.08 -23.57
N SER A 261 -18.69 -1.23 -23.48
CA SER A 261 -19.05 -2.02 -24.67
C SER A 261 -20.05 -1.30 -25.59
N GLU A 262 -20.83 -0.37 -25.04
CA GLU A 262 -21.73 0.50 -25.76
C GLU A 262 -21.10 1.83 -26.20
N ASN A 263 -19.79 2.02 -25.95
CA ASN A 263 -19.06 3.27 -26.19
C ASN A 263 -19.69 4.50 -25.50
N TYR A 264 -20.41 4.29 -24.41
CA TYR A 264 -21.09 5.37 -23.68
C TYR A 264 -20.87 5.29 -22.18
N VAL A 265 -20.00 6.15 -21.66
CA VAL A 265 -19.74 6.29 -20.22
C VAL A 265 -20.22 7.66 -19.75
N SER A 266 -21.32 7.68 -19.00
CA SER A 266 -21.87 8.90 -18.40
C SER A 266 -21.19 9.25 -17.06
N LEU A 267 -21.31 10.51 -16.64
CA LEU A 267 -20.88 10.94 -15.28
C LEU A 267 -21.52 10.11 -14.17
N ASN A 268 -22.78 9.67 -14.35
CA ASN A 268 -23.47 8.85 -13.36
C ASN A 268 -22.81 7.46 -13.20
N HIS A 269 -22.28 6.90 -14.26
CA HIS A 269 -21.53 5.64 -14.20
C HIS A 269 -20.25 5.81 -13.39
N LEU A 270 -19.50 6.91 -13.60
CA LEU A 270 -18.29 7.23 -12.85
C LEU A 270 -18.57 7.52 -11.36
N GLN A 271 -19.67 8.24 -11.11
CA GLN A 271 -20.15 8.52 -9.75
C GLN A 271 -20.47 7.23 -8.98
N LYS A 272 -21.08 6.23 -9.63
CA LYS A 272 -21.37 4.94 -9.00
C LYS A 272 -20.09 4.22 -8.54
N VAL A 273 -18.97 4.34 -9.30
CA VAL A 273 -17.67 3.78 -8.89
C VAL A 273 -17.18 4.47 -7.61
N GLN A 274 -17.13 5.80 -7.58
CA GLN A 274 -16.73 6.55 -6.39
C GLN A 274 -17.63 6.19 -5.20
N TRP A 275 -18.94 6.27 -5.34
CA TRP A 275 -19.89 5.97 -4.27
C TRP A 275 -19.73 4.54 -3.71
N ARG A 276 -19.42 3.60 -4.58
CA ARG A 276 -19.18 2.21 -4.18
C ARG A 276 -17.90 2.09 -3.35
N ARG A 277 -16.83 2.81 -3.69
CA ARG A 277 -15.49 2.63 -3.11
C ARG A 277 -15.09 3.66 -2.06
N GLU A 278 -15.72 4.83 -2.04
CA GLU A 278 -15.36 5.91 -1.11
C GLU A 278 -15.56 5.51 0.36
N PHE A 279 -16.65 4.84 0.71
CA PHE A 279 -16.90 4.41 2.08
C PHE A 279 -15.83 3.45 2.63
N PRO A 280 -15.48 2.32 1.97
CA PRO A 280 -14.41 1.45 2.45
C PRO A 280 -13.05 2.16 2.51
N THR A 281 -12.76 3.08 1.61
CA THR A 281 -11.55 3.91 1.62
C THR A 281 -11.50 4.78 2.88
N LYS A 282 -12.55 5.56 3.14
CA LYS A 282 -12.61 6.45 4.30
C LYS A 282 -12.51 5.69 5.63
N VAL A 283 -13.17 4.54 5.74
CA VAL A 283 -13.08 3.70 6.96
C VAL A 283 -11.65 3.18 7.15
N THR A 284 -11.00 2.74 6.09
CA THR A 284 -9.61 2.25 6.17
C THR A 284 -8.64 3.37 6.54
N GLN A 285 -8.72 4.52 5.87
CA GLN A 285 -7.89 5.70 6.17
C GLN A 285 -8.09 6.16 7.62
N TRP A 286 -9.34 6.25 8.07
CA TRP A 286 -9.64 6.59 9.48
C TRP A 286 -8.98 5.61 10.45
N GLY A 287 -9.09 4.31 10.21
CA GLY A 287 -8.45 3.29 11.05
C GLY A 287 -6.93 3.44 11.08
N GLN A 288 -6.30 3.69 9.92
CA GLN A 288 -4.85 3.92 9.84
C GLN A 288 -4.42 5.17 10.60
N VAL A 289 -5.16 6.27 10.48
CA VAL A 289 -4.90 7.51 11.23
C VAL A 289 -4.99 7.26 12.74
N GLN A 290 -6.01 6.51 13.22
CA GLN A 290 -6.11 6.16 14.64
C GLN A 290 -4.89 5.36 15.13
N VAL A 291 -4.40 4.40 14.34
CA VAL A 291 -3.18 3.63 14.68
C VAL A 291 -1.95 4.54 14.71
N GLN A 292 -1.79 5.42 13.71
CA GLN A 292 -0.67 6.35 13.64
C GLN A 292 -0.63 7.30 14.84
N GLU A 293 -1.76 7.93 15.17
CA GLU A 293 -1.83 8.92 16.23
C GLU A 293 -1.73 8.30 17.61
N ARG A 294 -2.46 7.22 17.87
CA ARG A 294 -2.60 6.65 19.23
C ARG A 294 -1.52 5.63 19.57
N ILE A 295 -0.92 4.95 18.59
CA ILE A 295 0.08 3.91 18.84
C ILE A 295 1.45 4.39 18.37
N LEU A 296 1.62 4.70 17.07
CA LEU A 296 2.95 5.00 16.54
C LEU A 296 3.51 6.31 17.09
N SER A 297 2.71 7.38 17.14
CA SER A 297 3.15 8.67 17.71
C SER A 297 3.46 8.57 19.20
N ALA A 298 2.69 7.78 19.95
CA ALA A 298 2.95 7.55 21.37
C ALA A 298 4.27 6.82 21.60
N VAL A 299 4.57 5.79 20.79
CA VAL A 299 5.85 5.05 20.85
C VAL A 299 7.01 5.96 20.45
N LEU A 300 6.90 6.71 19.35
CA LEU A 300 7.94 7.63 18.88
C LEU A 300 8.18 8.81 19.87
N GLY A 301 7.18 9.16 20.67
CA GLY A 301 7.29 10.18 21.72
C GLY A 301 7.82 9.66 23.06
N SER A 302 7.88 8.34 23.25
CA SER A 302 8.25 7.72 24.52
C SER A 302 9.76 7.80 24.77
N GLN A 303 10.14 8.14 26.02
CA GLN A 303 11.52 8.06 26.52
C GLN A 303 11.73 6.89 27.50
N GLY A 304 10.64 6.31 28.01
CA GLY A 304 10.64 5.22 28.96
C GLY A 304 10.15 3.90 28.35
N GLN A 305 9.97 2.88 29.19
CA GLN A 305 9.52 1.56 28.76
C GLN A 305 8.23 1.62 27.95
N VAL A 306 8.26 1.12 26.72
CA VAL A 306 7.05 1.02 25.85
C VAL A 306 6.21 -0.16 26.35
N LYS A 307 5.04 0.16 26.86
CA LYS A 307 4.03 -0.86 27.20
C LYS A 307 2.94 -0.89 26.13
N PRO A 308 2.50 -2.07 25.71
CA PRO A 308 1.36 -2.15 24.80
C PRO A 308 0.13 -1.48 25.42
N PRO A 309 -0.66 -0.71 24.64
CA PRO A 309 -1.94 -0.20 25.10
C PRO A 309 -2.80 -1.30 25.72
N TRP A 310 -3.52 -1.01 26.78
CA TRP A 310 -4.28 -2.00 27.55
C TRP A 310 -5.26 -2.83 26.69
N PHE A 311 -5.86 -2.21 25.69
CA PHE A 311 -6.80 -2.88 24.79
C PHE A 311 -6.11 -3.91 23.87
N LEU A 312 -4.82 -3.74 23.53
CA LEU A 312 -4.07 -4.74 22.77
C LEU A 312 -3.82 -6.01 23.59
N ARG A 313 -3.72 -5.89 24.92
CA ARG A 313 -3.61 -7.06 25.78
C ARG A 313 -4.86 -7.94 25.78
N LEU A 314 -6.03 -7.37 25.41
CA LEU A 314 -7.24 -8.15 25.23
C LEU A 314 -7.08 -9.18 24.08
N PHE A 315 -6.32 -8.88 23.04
CA PHE A 315 -6.03 -9.86 21.98
C PHE A 315 -5.20 -11.03 22.47
N LYS A 316 -4.35 -10.83 23.49
CA LYS A 316 -3.62 -11.92 24.13
C LYS A 316 -4.55 -12.78 24.98
N LYS A 317 -5.45 -12.13 25.75
CA LYS A 317 -6.39 -12.81 26.65
C LYS A 317 -7.56 -13.50 25.91
N PHE A 318 -8.02 -12.90 24.81
CA PHE A 318 -9.17 -13.37 24.04
C PHE A 318 -8.80 -13.56 22.55
N PRO A 319 -8.26 -14.73 22.13
CA PRO A 319 -7.80 -14.97 20.76
C PRO A 319 -8.84 -14.70 19.68
N VAL A 320 -10.12 -14.89 19.97
CA VAL A 320 -11.23 -14.63 19.03
C VAL A 320 -11.26 -13.19 18.54
N LEU A 321 -10.83 -12.23 19.38
CA LEU A 321 -10.79 -10.82 19.00
C LEU A 321 -9.79 -10.53 17.87
N ARG A 322 -8.75 -11.36 17.70
CA ARG A 322 -7.74 -11.25 16.62
C ARG A 322 -8.33 -11.42 15.22
N ARG A 323 -9.53 -12.05 15.13
CA ARG A 323 -10.27 -12.23 13.87
C ARG A 323 -10.80 -10.91 13.32
N ILE A 324 -11.04 -9.91 14.17
CA ILE A 324 -11.56 -8.60 13.75
C ILE A 324 -10.51 -7.85 12.90
N PRO A 325 -9.31 -7.54 13.42
CA PRO A 325 -8.28 -6.92 12.60
C PRO A 325 -7.83 -7.80 11.42
N ALA A 326 -7.81 -9.14 11.58
CA ALA A 326 -7.52 -10.06 10.48
C ALA A 326 -8.51 -9.89 9.32
N ARG A 327 -9.80 -9.77 9.61
CA ARG A 327 -10.83 -9.55 8.58
C ARG A 327 -10.68 -8.18 7.92
N LEU A 328 -10.39 -7.14 8.70
CA LEU A 328 -10.21 -5.78 8.17
C LEU A 328 -8.97 -5.68 7.26
N ILE A 329 -7.88 -6.35 7.63
CA ILE A 329 -6.63 -6.35 6.84
C ILE A 329 -6.75 -7.28 5.63
N GLY A 330 -7.25 -8.51 5.83
CA GLY A 330 -7.25 -9.56 4.81
C GLY A 330 -8.36 -9.45 3.78
N ILE A 331 -9.54 -8.96 4.17
CA ILE A 331 -10.72 -8.86 3.29
C ILE A 331 -11.09 -7.39 3.02
N GLY A 332 -10.94 -6.54 4.03
CA GLY A 332 -11.34 -5.14 3.97
C GLY A 332 -12.82 -4.92 4.27
N VAL A 333 -13.23 -3.66 4.11
CA VAL A 333 -14.62 -3.20 4.28
C VAL A 333 -15.31 -3.20 2.93
N ARG A 334 -16.48 -3.85 2.80
CA ARG A 334 -17.24 -4.01 1.54
C ARG A 334 -16.37 -4.57 0.39
N PRO A 335 -15.88 -5.82 0.51
CA PRO A 335 -15.00 -6.41 -0.51
C PRO A 335 -15.68 -6.48 -1.88
N GLU A 336 -14.86 -6.44 -2.92
CA GLU A 336 -15.30 -6.59 -4.30
C GLU A 336 -14.96 -7.99 -4.82
N HIS A 337 -15.83 -8.50 -5.69
CA HIS A 337 -15.63 -9.74 -6.42
C HIS A 337 -15.90 -9.47 -7.90
N VAL A 338 -15.15 -10.12 -8.77
CA VAL A 338 -15.36 -10.03 -10.23
C VAL A 338 -16.73 -10.58 -10.58
N LYS A 339 -17.54 -9.77 -11.25
CA LYS A 339 -18.90 -10.10 -11.72
C LYS A 339 -19.03 -10.05 -13.25
N THR A 340 -18.02 -9.49 -13.91
CA THR A 340 -17.98 -9.44 -15.37
C THR A 340 -17.75 -10.84 -15.93
N HIS A 341 -18.57 -11.26 -16.88
CA HIS A 341 -18.35 -12.47 -17.63
C HIS A 341 -17.23 -12.25 -18.66
N SER A 342 -16.44 -13.30 -18.93
CA SER A 342 -15.51 -13.26 -20.05
C SER A 342 -16.33 -13.05 -21.34
N ILE A 343 -16.05 -12.00 -22.06
CA ILE A 343 -16.55 -11.84 -23.42
C ILE A 343 -15.73 -12.84 -24.25
N SER A 344 -16.39 -13.92 -24.67
CA SER A 344 -15.84 -14.93 -25.59
C SER A 344 -15.64 -14.35 -26.99
#